data_a61e6eabec619575d2c4c1f0eb89cd67
#
_entry.id   a61e6eabec619575d2c4c1f0eb89cd67
#
_cell.length_a   1.000
_cell.length_b   1.000
_cell.length_c   1.000
_cell.angle_alpha   90.00
_cell.angle_beta   90.00
_cell.angle_gamma   90.00
#
_symmetry.space_group_name_H-M   'P 1'
#
loop_
_entity.id
_entity.type
_entity.pdbx_description
1 polymer ?
#
loop_
_entity_poly.entity_id
_entity_poly.type
_entity_poly.pdbx_seq_one_letter_code
_entity_poly.pdbx_strand_id
1 'polypeptide(L)'
;MLGFGSMFMDISSELVHSLLPIFMVSVLGASMVTVGVIEGIAEATAAITKVFSGAISDYFRKRKPLVVLGYGLGAITKPVFPLATAIGWVFAARFVDRIGKGIRGAPRDALVADLVPREMRGAAYGLRQALDSVGAFIGPLLAVAFMAWLANDIKAVLWVAVVPAFIAVALLVVAVREPEPAARESGSRCGLTLADAKRLSLRYWLVVGLGGVFTLARFSEAFLVLRALDVGLPLGLVPTIMIVMNVVYAAFAYPAGVVADRIHQRALLVVGLGVLIAADVVLTVATSSALVFIGAGLWGLHMAITQGLLSKLVADAAPDELRGTAFGMFNLVSGGALLVASVIAGGLWSAFGPSATFGAGAGFAAVAAVGLLLYRPRPWDGEHDANT
;
A
#
# COMPACT_ATOMS: atom_id res chain seq x y z
N MET A 1 -7.20 21.51 2.34
CA MET A 1 -7.56 21.24 0.94
C MET A 1 -6.79 20.06 0.37
N LEU A 2 -5.45 20.00 0.52
CA LEU A 2 -4.65 18.85 0.03
C LEU A 2 -5.13 17.50 0.59
N GLY A 3 -5.46 17.43 1.89
CA GLY A 3 -6.01 16.22 2.52
C GLY A 3 -7.37 15.81 1.97
N PHE A 4 -8.26 16.75 1.67
CA PHE A 4 -9.54 16.44 1.03
C PHE A 4 -9.37 15.93 -0.40
N GLY A 5 -8.44 16.51 -1.19
CA GLY A 5 -8.08 15.98 -2.50
C GLY A 5 -7.57 14.54 -2.41
N SER A 6 -6.75 14.21 -1.39
CA SER A 6 -6.31 12.84 -1.13
C SER A 6 -7.48 11.93 -0.78
N MET A 7 -8.35 12.34 0.14
CA MET A 7 -9.54 11.59 0.53
C MET A 7 -10.44 11.24 -0.65
N PHE A 8 -10.78 12.22 -1.51
CA PHE A 8 -11.63 11.98 -2.68
C PHE A 8 -10.97 11.02 -3.67
N MET A 9 -9.66 11.12 -3.88
CA MET A 9 -8.95 10.17 -4.74
C MET A 9 -8.92 8.77 -4.13
N ASP A 10 -8.79 8.66 -2.81
CA ASP A 10 -8.81 7.37 -2.13
C ASP A 10 -10.22 6.75 -2.14
N ILE A 11 -11.30 7.55 -1.97
CA ILE A 11 -12.68 7.09 -2.22
C ILE A 11 -12.79 6.45 -3.62
N SER A 12 -12.31 7.14 -4.65
CA SER A 12 -12.34 6.64 -6.02
C SER A 12 -11.53 5.37 -6.19
N SER A 13 -10.30 5.37 -5.70
CA SER A 13 -9.36 4.26 -5.89
C SER A 13 -9.76 3.01 -5.12
N GLU A 14 -10.29 3.17 -3.90
CA GLU A 14 -10.71 2.04 -3.07
C GLU A 14 -12.06 1.45 -3.52
N LEU A 15 -12.96 2.28 -4.09
CA LEU A 15 -14.15 1.79 -4.76
C LEU A 15 -13.75 0.88 -5.95
N VAL A 16 -12.83 1.33 -6.79
CA VAL A 16 -12.33 0.51 -7.90
C VAL A 16 -11.59 -0.73 -7.36
N HIS A 17 -10.72 -0.58 -6.37
CA HIS A 17 -9.91 -1.68 -5.82
C HIS A 17 -10.77 -2.80 -5.24
N SER A 18 -11.88 -2.48 -4.60
CA SER A 18 -12.81 -3.45 -4.02
C SER A 18 -13.61 -4.24 -5.06
N LEU A 19 -13.80 -3.71 -6.27
CA LEU A 19 -14.57 -4.34 -7.34
C LEU A 19 -13.72 -4.89 -8.49
N LEU A 20 -12.52 -4.37 -8.70
CA LEU A 20 -11.69 -4.69 -9.85
C LEU A 20 -11.32 -6.16 -9.97
N PRO A 21 -10.93 -6.87 -8.88
CA PRO A 21 -10.65 -8.31 -8.96
C PRO A 21 -11.88 -9.11 -9.42
N ILE A 22 -13.06 -8.74 -8.91
CA ILE A 22 -14.32 -9.37 -9.29
C ILE A 22 -14.64 -9.07 -10.75
N PHE A 23 -14.49 -7.82 -11.18
CA PHE A 23 -14.70 -7.41 -12.57
C PHE A 23 -13.80 -8.18 -13.54
N MET A 24 -12.51 -8.33 -13.21
CA MET A 24 -11.57 -9.07 -14.02
C MET A 24 -11.98 -10.55 -14.17
N VAL A 25 -12.38 -11.20 -13.08
CA VAL A 25 -12.71 -12.63 -13.08
C VAL A 25 -14.13 -12.88 -13.63
N SER A 26 -15.14 -12.20 -13.09
CA SER A 26 -16.54 -12.52 -13.36
C SER A 26 -17.06 -11.92 -14.67
N VAL A 27 -16.50 -10.78 -15.12
CA VAL A 27 -16.97 -10.07 -16.33
C VAL A 27 -16.03 -10.30 -17.51
N LEU A 28 -14.71 -10.23 -17.27
CA LEU A 28 -13.71 -10.32 -18.34
C LEU A 28 -13.10 -11.73 -18.45
N GLY A 29 -13.45 -12.69 -17.58
CA GLY A 29 -12.98 -14.06 -17.62
C GLY A 29 -11.48 -14.23 -17.35
N ALA A 30 -10.88 -13.33 -16.59
CA ALA A 30 -9.46 -13.41 -16.27
C ALA A 30 -9.14 -14.61 -15.37
N SER A 31 -8.00 -15.25 -15.61
CA SER A 31 -7.47 -16.28 -14.71
C SER A 31 -6.91 -15.65 -13.43
N MET A 32 -6.79 -16.41 -12.34
CA MET A 32 -6.18 -15.94 -11.09
C MET A 32 -4.71 -15.56 -11.27
N VAL A 33 -3.98 -16.25 -12.18
CA VAL A 33 -2.61 -15.85 -12.57
C VAL A 33 -2.62 -14.45 -13.17
N THR A 34 -3.56 -14.16 -14.07
CA THR A 34 -3.68 -12.84 -14.70
C THR A 34 -3.95 -11.76 -13.66
N VAL A 35 -4.84 -12.00 -12.70
CA VAL A 35 -5.10 -11.08 -11.59
C VAL A 35 -3.83 -10.84 -10.76
N GLY A 36 -3.13 -11.92 -10.38
CA GLY A 36 -1.88 -11.83 -9.63
C GLY A 36 -0.79 -11.04 -10.35
N VAL A 37 -0.64 -11.24 -11.66
CA VAL A 37 0.32 -10.49 -12.49
C VAL A 37 -0.07 -9.00 -12.56
N ILE A 38 -1.32 -8.69 -12.82
CA ILE A 38 -1.80 -7.29 -12.94
C ILE A 38 -1.62 -6.54 -11.61
N GLU A 39 -2.08 -7.11 -10.51
CA GLU A 39 -1.96 -6.49 -9.20
C GLU A 39 -0.50 -6.40 -8.75
N GLY A 40 0.29 -7.45 -8.97
CA GLY A 40 1.72 -7.44 -8.65
C GLY A 40 2.50 -6.38 -9.43
N ILE A 41 2.30 -6.27 -10.75
CA ILE A 41 2.92 -5.23 -11.58
C ILE A 41 2.44 -3.84 -11.12
N ALA A 42 1.15 -3.70 -10.82
CA ALA A 42 0.57 -2.44 -10.37
C ALA A 42 1.26 -1.93 -9.09
N GLU A 43 1.36 -2.75 -8.06
CA GLU A 43 1.97 -2.36 -6.79
C GLU A 43 3.49 -2.11 -6.92
N ALA A 44 4.21 -2.96 -7.67
CA ALA A 44 5.62 -2.75 -7.97
C ALA A 44 5.83 -1.40 -8.70
N THR A 45 4.99 -1.08 -9.67
CA THR A 45 5.03 0.18 -10.42
C THR A 45 4.86 1.39 -9.50
N ALA A 46 3.89 1.35 -8.58
CA ALA A 46 3.68 2.44 -7.62
C ALA A 46 4.89 2.62 -6.70
N ALA A 47 5.46 1.52 -6.19
CA ALA A 47 6.63 1.54 -5.33
C ALA A 47 7.87 2.11 -6.06
N ILE A 48 8.15 1.64 -7.28
CA ILE A 48 9.28 2.09 -8.09
C ILE A 48 9.12 3.58 -8.46
N THR A 49 7.95 3.98 -8.95
CA THR A 49 7.69 5.36 -9.38
C THR A 49 7.78 6.33 -8.21
N LYS A 50 7.35 5.93 -7.01
CA LYS A 50 7.45 6.75 -5.78
C LYS A 50 8.89 7.11 -5.45
N VAL A 51 9.83 6.20 -5.68
CA VAL A 51 11.26 6.42 -5.45
C VAL A 51 11.79 7.56 -6.33
N PHE A 52 11.48 7.50 -7.62
CA PHE A 52 11.94 8.52 -8.57
C PHE A 52 11.22 9.86 -8.42
N SER A 53 9.93 9.84 -8.05
CA SER A 53 9.15 11.07 -7.93
C SER A 53 9.65 12.00 -6.83
N GLY A 54 10.16 11.47 -5.72
CA GLY A 54 10.78 12.25 -4.67
C GLY A 54 12.00 13.01 -5.18
N ALA A 55 12.92 12.32 -5.85
CA ALA A 55 14.13 12.91 -6.43
C ALA A 55 13.80 13.99 -7.48
N ILE A 56 12.84 13.71 -8.37
CA ILE A 56 12.37 14.66 -9.39
C ILE A 56 11.75 15.90 -8.74
N SER A 57 10.93 15.73 -7.69
CA SER A 57 10.30 16.81 -6.95
C SER A 57 11.32 17.75 -6.32
N ASP A 58 12.37 17.19 -5.72
CA ASP A 58 13.43 17.97 -5.10
C ASP A 58 14.28 18.71 -6.12
N TYR A 59 14.50 18.14 -7.31
CA TYR A 59 15.23 18.77 -8.42
C TYR A 59 14.48 19.97 -9.00
N PHE A 60 13.18 19.79 -9.36
CA PHE A 60 12.41 20.86 -10.01
C PHE A 60 11.93 21.93 -9.03
N ARG A 61 11.98 21.71 -7.72
CA ARG A 61 11.49 22.62 -6.66
C ARG A 61 10.02 23.07 -6.83
N LYS A 62 9.28 22.46 -7.72
CA LYS A 62 7.86 22.69 -7.99
C LYS A 62 7.10 21.40 -7.70
N ARG A 63 6.38 21.36 -6.60
CA ARG A 63 5.71 20.14 -6.11
C ARG A 63 4.29 20.01 -6.61
N LYS A 64 3.55 21.11 -6.67
CA LYS A 64 2.15 21.11 -7.11
C LYS A 64 1.97 20.51 -8.52
N PRO A 65 2.76 20.84 -9.57
CA PRO A 65 2.59 20.26 -10.90
C PRO A 65 2.72 18.73 -10.90
N LEU A 66 3.65 18.17 -10.14
CA LEU A 66 3.82 16.71 -10.02
C LEU A 66 2.63 16.06 -9.29
N VAL A 67 2.16 16.72 -8.22
CA VAL A 67 0.96 16.26 -7.50
C VAL A 67 -0.24 16.27 -8.45
N VAL A 68 -0.50 17.38 -9.14
CA VAL A 68 -1.63 17.48 -10.09
C VAL A 68 -1.50 16.46 -11.23
N LEU A 69 -0.30 16.26 -11.77
CA LEU A 69 -0.06 15.24 -12.81
C LEU A 69 -0.40 13.84 -12.29
N GLY A 70 0.09 13.47 -11.10
CA GLY A 70 -0.17 12.16 -10.52
C GLY A 70 -1.66 11.90 -10.22
N TYR A 71 -2.37 12.89 -9.70
CA TYR A 71 -3.82 12.81 -9.51
C TYR A 71 -4.58 12.82 -10.83
N GLY A 72 -4.15 13.61 -11.81
CA GLY A 72 -4.72 13.67 -13.17
C GLY A 72 -4.61 12.33 -13.90
N LEU A 73 -3.43 11.69 -13.86
CA LEU A 73 -3.25 10.34 -14.40
C LEU A 73 -4.21 9.34 -13.75
N GLY A 74 -4.32 9.36 -12.40
CA GLY A 74 -5.27 8.53 -11.69
C GLY A 74 -6.72 8.80 -12.09
N ALA A 75 -7.13 10.06 -12.25
CA ALA A 75 -8.50 10.42 -12.61
C ALA A 75 -8.85 10.00 -14.04
N ILE A 76 -7.95 10.20 -15.01
CA ILE A 76 -8.17 9.86 -16.43
C ILE A 76 -8.31 8.34 -16.63
N THR A 77 -7.69 7.52 -15.78
CA THR A 77 -7.82 6.05 -15.87
C THR A 77 -9.17 5.54 -15.36
N LYS A 78 -9.88 6.28 -14.50
CA LYS A 78 -11.13 5.79 -13.91
C LYS A 78 -12.22 5.47 -14.94
N PRO A 79 -12.50 6.29 -15.97
CA PRO A 79 -13.45 5.94 -17.02
C PRO A 79 -13.06 4.71 -17.85
N VAL A 80 -11.77 4.37 -17.91
CA VAL A 80 -11.30 3.23 -18.71
C VAL A 80 -11.76 1.90 -18.12
N PHE A 81 -11.87 1.78 -16.79
CA PHE A 81 -12.31 0.53 -16.14
C PHE A 81 -13.72 0.09 -16.57
N PRO A 82 -14.77 0.92 -16.46
CA PRO A 82 -16.11 0.52 -16.92
C PRO A 82 -16.22 0.35 -18.44
N LEU A 83 -15.38 1.04 -19.21
CA LEU A 83 -15.33 0.92 -20.68
C LEU A 83 -14.53 -0.30 -21.14
N ALA A 84 -13.79 -0.97 -20.26
CA ALA A 84 -12.95 -2.10 -20.62
C ALA A 84 -13.78 -3.27 -21.15
N THR A 85 -13.42 -3.72 -22.36
CA THR A 85 -13.98 -4.91 -23.02
C THR A 85 -13.02 -6.09 -23.01
N ALA A 86 -11.76 -5.86 -22.66
CA ALA A 86 -10.72 -6.87 -22.58
C ALA A 86 -9.79 -6.57 -21.41
N ILE A 87 -9.11 -7.60 -20.92
CA ILE A 87 -8.20 -7.52 -19.77
C ILE A 87 -7.02 -6.54 -20.00
N GLY A 88 -6.59 -6.37 -21.25
CA GLY A 88 -5.51 -5.44 -21.61
C GLY A 88 -5.84 -3.98 -21.29
N TRP A 89 -7.12 -3.56 -21.42
CA TRP A 89 -7.56 -2.22 -21.02
C TRP A 89 -7.46 -2.01 -19.51
N VAL A 90 -7.86 -3.03 -18.73
CA VAL A 90 -7.74 -2.99 -17.27
C VAL A 90 -6.28 -2.92 -16.86
N PHE A 91 -5.41 -3.73 -17.48
CA PHE A 91 -3.97 -3.70 -17.22
C PHE A 91 -3.39 -2.31 -17.50
N ALA A 92 -3.65 -1.74 -18.69
CA ALA A 92 -3.15 -0.41 -19.07
C ALA A 92 -3.64 0.68 -18.10
N ALA A 93 -4.94 0.68 -17.78
CA ALA A 93 -5.52 1.65 -16.84
C ALA A 93 -4.91 1.51 -15.45
N ARG A 94 -4.77 0.27 -14.94
CA ARG A 94 -4.19 -0.01 -13.62
C ARG A 94 -2.72 0.43 -13.57
N PHE A 95 -1.96 0.12 -14.62
CA PHE A 95 -0.55 0.50 -14.73
C PHE A 95 -0.36 2.03 -14.69
N VAL A 96 -1.14 2.77 -15.51
CA VAL A 96 -1.08 4.24 -15.53
C VAL A 96 -1.57 4.85 -14.21
N ASP A 97 -2.65 4.31 -13.60
CA ASP A 97 -3.12 4.73 -12.27
C ASP A 97 -2.01 4.59 -11.21
N ARG A 98 -1.26 3.48 -11.23
CA ARG A 98 -0.17 3.22 -10.31
C ARG A 98 1.06 4.10 -10.54
N ILE A 99 1.38 4.43 -11.79
CA ILE A 99 2.36 5.49 -12.09
C ILE A 99 1.89 6.80 -11.45
N GLY A 100 0.63 7.19 -11.65
CA GLY A 100 0.05 8.38 -11.04
C GLY A 100 0.15 8.38 -9.50
N LYS A 101 -0.16 7.24 -8.86
CA LYS A 101 -0.01 7.05 -7.40
C LYS A 101 1.43 7.23 -6.95
N GLY A 102 2.39 6.66 -7.67
CA GLY A 102 3.81 6.81 -7.38
C GLY A 102 4.30 8.25 -7.55
N ILE A 103 3.93 8.93 -8.65
CA ILE A 103 4.32 10.31 -8.92
C ILE A 103 3.84 11.27 -7.83
N ARG A 104 2.58 11.11 -7.36
CA ARG A 104 1.99 12.04 -6.39
C ARG A 104 2.48 11.84 -4.95
N GLY A 105 2.94 10.63 -4.58
CA GLY A 105 3.16 10.24 -3.19
C GLY A 105 4.16 11.13 -2.46
N ALA A 106 5.42 11.13 -2.88
CA ALA A 106 6.49 11.88 -2.24
C ALA A 106 6.31 13.42 -2.40
N PRO A 107 5.98 13.97 -3.60
CA PRO A 107 5.72 15.41 -3.74
C PRO A 107 4.56 15.92 -2.89
N ARG A 108 3.48 15.14 -2.72
CA ARG A 108 2.35 15.50 -1.87
C ARG A 108 2.78 15.63 -0.41
N ASP A 109 3.50 14.63 0.10
CA ASP A 109 3.94 14.63 1.49
C ASP A 109 4.91 15.78 1.77
N ALA A 110 5.79 16.08 0.82
CA ALA A 110 6.69 17.22 0.89
C ALA A 110 5.93 18.56 0.82
N LEU A 111 4.90 18.68 -0.01
CA LEU A 111 4.06 19.88 -0.11
C LEU A 111 3.30 20.16 1.20
N VAL A 112 2.84 19.12 1.92
CA VAL A 112 2.27 19.26 3.25
C VAL A 112 3.28 19.89 4.20
N ALA A 113 4.54 19.44 4.20
CA ALA A 113 5.59 19.99 5.06
C ALA A 113 5.93 21.46 4.75
N ASP A 114 5.80 21.88 3.47
CA ASP A 114 6.10 23.25 3.06
C ASP A 114 4.95 24.24 3.38
N LEU A 115 3.71 23.72 3.45
CA LEU A 115 2.53 24.55 3.69
C LEU A 115 2.27 24.86 5.18
N VAL A 116 2.96 24.15 6.11
CA VAL A 116 2.71 24.32 7.54
C VAL A 116 4.00 24.55 8.32
N PRO A 117 3.96 25.32 9.43
CA PRO A 117 5.10 25.50 10.34
C PRO A 117 5.59 24.13 10.89
N ARG A 118 6.87 24.07 11.28
CA ARG A 118 7.50 22.82 11.76
C ARG A 118 6.75 22.19 12.93
N GLU A 119 6.24 23.02 13.83
CA GLU A 119 5.51 22.63 15.04
C GLU A 119 4.16 21.96 14.74
N MET A 120 3.56 22.26 13.58
CA MET A 120 2.25 21.74 13.16
C MET A 120 2.34 20.58 12.15
N ARG A 121 3.53 20.20 11.71
CA ARG A 121 3.70 19.14 10.69
C ARG A 121 3.10 17.81 11.13
N GLY A 122 3.30 17.43 12.40
CA GLY A 122 2.71 16.19 12.94
C GLY A 122 1.17 16.18 12.85
N ALA A 123 0.53 17.28 13.25
CA ALA A 123 -0.92 17.43 13.15
C ALA A 123 -1.42 17.42 11.69
N ALA A 124 -0.70 18.07 10.78
CA ALA A 124 -1.04 18.11 9.36
C ALA A 124 -0.94 16.72 8.69
N TYR A 125 0.12 15.95 8.99
CA TYR A 125 0.26 14.57 8.53
C TYR A 125 -0.80 13.66 9.15
N GLY A 126 -1.09 13.82 10.45
CA GLY A 126 -2.14 13.08 11.14
C GLY A 126 -3.52 13.33 10.53
N LEU A 127 -3.87 14.59 10.27
CA LEU A 127 -5.14 14.94 9.62
C LEU A 127 -5.22 14.35 8.20
N ARG A 128 -4.13 14.45 7.42
CA ARG A 128 -4.09 13.85 6.08
C ARG A 128 -4.31 12.33 6.15
N GLN A 129 -3.61 11.65 7.06
CA GLN A 129 -3.74 10.20 7.21
C GLN A 129 -5.16 9.79 7.66
N ALA A 130 -5.77 10.57 8.55
CA ALA A 130 -7.16 10.34 8.96
C ALA A 130 -8.12 10.48 7.77
N LEU A 131 -7.94 11.52 6.93
CA LEU A 131 -8.73 11.71 5.72
C LEU A 131 -8.52 10.59 4.70
N ASP A 132 -7.27 10.11 4.51
CA ASP A 132 -6.97 8.94 3.66
C ASP A 132 -7.72 7.69 4.19
N SER A 133 -7.73 7.46 5.51
CA SER A 133 -8.46 6.34 6.14
C SER A 133 -9.98 6.47 5.96
N VAL A 134 -10.53 7.68 6.06
CA VAL A 134 -11.95 7.94 5.77
C VAL A 134 -12.24 7.61 4.30
N GLY A 135 -11.38 8.00 3.37
CA GLY A 135 -11.49 7.65 1.95
C GLY A 135 -11.48 6.15 1.71
N ALA A 136 -10.54 5.44 2.37
CA ALA A 136 -10.41 3.99 2.27
C ALA A 136 -11.63 3.23 2.83
N PHE A 137 -12.35 3.81 3.78
CA PHE A 137 -13.60 3.27 4.29
C PHE A 137 -14.80 3.59 3.38
N ILE A 138 -14.94 4.85 2.95
CA ILE A 138 -16.08 5.32 2.16
C ILE A 138 -16.09 4.68 0.76
N GLY A 139 -14.92 4.45 0.14
CA GLY A 139 -14.83 3.85 -1.19
C GLY A 139 -15.56 2.51 -1.31
N PRO A 140 -15.16 1.47 -0.55
CA PRO A 140 -15.86 0.19 -0.55
C PRO A 140 -17.32 0.28 -0.03
N LEU A 141 -17.62 1.20 0.89
CA LEU A 141 -19.01 1.42 1.35
C LEU A 141 -19.90 1.92 0.20
N LEU A 142 -19.42 2.86 -0.60
CA LEU A 142 -20.10 3.31 -1.81
C LEU A 142 -20.22 2.16 -2.83
N ALA A 143 -19.20 1.32 -2.98
CA ALA A 143 -19.28 0.14 -3.82
C ALA A 143 -20.46 -0.75 -3.42
N VAL A 144 -20.61 -1.09 -2.13
CA VAL A 144 -21.74 -1.89 -1.63
C VAL A 144 -23.07 -1.19 -1.88
N ALA A 145 -23.19 0.10 -1.53
CA ALA A 145 -24.43 0.86 -1.67
C ALA A 145 -24.88 0.93 -3.14
N PHE A 146 -23.95 1.25 -4.06
CA PHE A 146 -24.28 1.33 -5.48
C PHE A 146 -24.47 -0.04 -6.14
N MET A 147 -23.78 -1.10 -5.67
CA MET A 147 -24.07 -2.48 -6.12
C MET A 147 -25.53 -2.86 -5.80
N ALA A 148 -26.02 -2.52 -4.61
CA ALA A 148 -27.41 -2.75 -4.23
C ALA A 148 -28.38 -1.90 -5.07
N TRP A 149 -28.05 -0.63 -5.33
CA TRP A 149 -28.92 0.28 -6.05
C TRP A 149 -28.95 0.02 -7.56
N LEU A 150 -27.82 -0.37 -8.16
CA LEU A 150 -27.65 -0.61 -9.59
C LEU A 150 -27.76 -2.11 -9.96
N ALA A 151 -28.49 -2.89 -9.18
CA ALA A 151 -28.78 -4.32 -9.44
C ALA A 151 -27.51 -5.16 -9.72
N ASN A 152 -26.42 -4.90 -9.00
CA ASN A 152 -25.12 -5.56 -9.14
C ASN A 152 -24.42 -5.35 -10.50
N ASP A 153 -24.73 -4.27 -11.21
CA ASP A 153 -23.99 -3.88 -12.41
C ASP A 153 -22.62 -3.26 -12.04
N ILE A 154 -21.59 -4.09 -12.03
CA ILE A 154 -20.23 -3.65 -11.68
C ILE A 154 -19.75 -2.49 -12.58
N LYS A 155 -20.06 -2.51 -13.88
CA LYS A 155 -19.64 -1.45 -14.80
C LYS A 155 -20.28 -0.11 -14.45
N ALA A 156 -21.58 -0.12 -14.14
CA ALA A 156 -22.30 1.07 -13.71
C ALA A 156 -21.73 1.63 -12.40
N VAL A 157 -21.39 0.74 -11.44
CA VAL A 157 -20.77 1.15 -10.17
C VAL A 157 -19.36 1.71 -10.37
N LEU A 158 -18.56 1.15 -11.27
CA LEU A 158 -17.23 1.69 -11.58
C LEU A 158 -17.27 3.11 -12.15
N TRP A 159 -18.36 3.53 -12.82
CA TRP A 159 -18.56 4.93 -13.25
C TRP A 159 -18.67 5.88 -12.05
N VAL A 160 -19.19 5.44 -10.91
CA VAL A 160 -19.30 6.28 -9.70
C VAL A 160 -17.91 6.74 -9.24
N ALA A 161 -16.87 5.91 -9.41
CA ALA A 161 -15.50 6.25 -9.03
C ALA A 161 -14.91 7.45 -9.80
N VAL A 162 -15.46 7.76 -10.98
CA VAL A 162 -15.01 8.88 -11.81
C VAL A 162 -15.25 10.22 -11.11
N VAL A 163 -16.41 10.38 -10.46
CA VAL A 163 -16.81 11.64 -9.83
C VAL A 163 -15.81 12.08 -8.73
N PRO A 164 -15.54 11.29 -7.70
CA PRO A 164 -14.60 11.71 -6.66
C PRO A 164 -13.17 11.88 -7.20
N ALA A 165 -12.75 11.13 -8.22
CA ALA A 165 -11.42 11.32 -8.82
C ALA A 165 -11.26 12.70 -9.45
N PHE A 166 -12.24 13.15 -10.22
CA PHE A 166 -12.20 14.49 -10.85
C PHE A 166 -12.40 15.60 -9.82
N ILE A 167 -13.20 15.40 -8.76
CA ILE A 167 -13.29 16.34 -7.62
C ILE A 167 -11.92 16.49 -6.97
N ALA A 168 -11.18 15.41 -6.75
CA ALA A 168 -9.84 15.45 -6.18
C ALA A 168 -8.90 16.33 -7.01
N VAL A 169 -8.88 16.15 -8.34
CA VAL A 169 -8.06 16.97 -9.25
C VAL A 169 -8.49 18.43 -9.21
N ALA A 170 -9.78 18.71 -9.29
CA ALA A 170 -10.31 20.07 -9.26
C ALA A 170 -9.92 20.81 -7.97
N LEU A 171 -10.06 20.15 -6.81
CA LEU A 171 -9.63 20.69 -5.51
C LEU A 171 -8.14 21.04 -5.48
N LEU A 172 -7.29 20.18 -6.04
CA LEU A 172 -5.85 20.41 -6.08
C LEU A 172 -5.47 21.57 -7.00
N VAL A 173 -6.10 21.64 -8.16
CA VAL A 173 -5.82 22.73 -9.13
C VAL A 173 -6.26 24.07 -8.60
N VAL A 174 -7.49 24.15 -8.05
CA VAL A 174 -8.12 25.42 -7.64
C VAL A 174 -7.70 25.86 -6.26
N ALA A 175 -7.68 24.95 -5.27
CA ALA A 175 -7.60 25.31 -3.86
C ALA A 175 -6.21 25.16 -3.23
N VAL A 176 -5.27 24.48 -3.89
CA VAL A 176 -3.90 24.34 -3.39
C VAL A 176 -3.00 25.36 -4.09
N ARG A 177 -2.35 26.21 -3.29
CA ARG A 177 -1.33 27.14 -3.81
C ARG A 177 0.05 26.55 -3.58
N GLU A 178 0.95 26.73 -4.53
CA GLU A 178 2.35 26.36 -4.35
C GLU A 178 3.02 27.43 -3.48
N PRO A 179 3.67 27.08 -2.36
CA PRO A 179 4.43 28.04 -1.58
C PRO A 179 5.62 28.55 -2.41
N GLU A 180 5.99 29.82 -2.21
CA GLU A 180 7.22 30.34 -2.80
C GLU A 180 8.43 29.49 -2.34
N PRO A 181 9.36 29.15 -3.24
CA PRO A 181 10.52 28.36 -2.90
C PRO A 181 11.33 29.05 -1.80
N ALA A 182 11.35 28.52 -0.60
CA ALA A 182 12.25 29.04 0.43
C ALA A 182 13.69 28.97 -0.08
N ALA A 183 14.45 30.06 0.11
CA ALA A 183 15.87 30.12 -0.17
C ALA A 183 16.58 29.05 0.69
N ARG A 184 16.80 27.86 0.15
CA ARG A 184 17.57 26.81 0.82
C ARG A 184 19.02 26.89 0.37
N GLU A 185 19.91 26.80 1.34
CA GLU A 185 21.34 26.65 1.13
C GLU A 185 21.61 25.52 0.12
N SER A 186 22.45 25.83 -0.88
CA SER A 186 22.90 24.94 -1.93
C SER A 186 23.72 23.79 -1.30
N GLY A 187 23.16 22.61 -1.18
CA GLY A 187 23.89 21.45 -0.63
C GLY A 187 23.21 20.11 -0.78
N SER A 188 21.92 20.06 -1.10
CA SER A 188 21.22 18.78 -1.23
C SER A 188 21.54 18.16 -2.60
N ARG A 189 22.46 17.19 -2.62
CA ARG A 189 22.73 16.37 -3.81
C ARG A 189 21.45 15.60 -4.15
N CYS A 190 20.84 15.99 -5.26
CA CYS A 190 19.75 15.24 -5.85
C CYS A 190 20.34 14.05 -6.62
N GLY A 191 20.05 12.84 -6.19
CA GLY A 191 20.38 11.67 -6.99
C GLY A 191 20.45 10.40 -6.16
N LEU A 192 19.48 9.52 -6.34
CA LEU A 192 19.63 8.09 -6.09
C LEU A 192 20.74 7.59 -7.02
N THR A 193 21.97 7.50 -6.53
CA THR A 193 23.04 6.87 -7.29
C THR A 193 23.22 5.44 -6.80
N LEU A 194 23.42 4.50 -7.74
CA LEU A 194 23.81 3.12 -7.39
C LEU A 194 25.11 3.10 -6.55
N ALA A 195 25.92 4.14 -6.66
CA ALA A 195 27.11 4.32 -5.84
C ALA A 195 26.75 4.56 -4.35
N ASP A 196 25.68 5.30 -4.06
CA ASP A 196 25.26 5.55 -2.69
C ASP A 196 24.65 4.27 -2.05
N ALA A 197 24.01 3.42 -2.85
CA ALA A 197 23.53 2.12 -2.38
C ALA A 197 24.67 1.20 -1.90
N LYS A 198 25.86 1.29 -2.49
CA LYS A 198 27.06 0.54 -2.05
C LYS A 198 27.63 1.05 -0.72
N ARG A 199 27.28 2.25 -0.30
CA ARG A 199 27.71 2.84 0.99
C ARG A 199 26.83 2.41 2.15
N LEU A 200 25.67 1.78 1.87
CA LEU A 200 24.78 1.27 2.88
C LEU A 200 25.36 0.03 3.56
N SER A 201 25.24 -0.03 4.87
CA SER A 201 25.85 -1.07 5.72
C SER A 201 25.23 -2.46 5.46
N LEU A 202 25.98 -3.52 5.79
CA LEU A 202 25.45 -4.89 5.75
C LEU A 202 24.19 -5.04 6.62
N ARG A 203 24.14 -4.32 7.75
CA ARG A 203 22.97 -4.29 8.64
C ARG A 203 21.72 -3.78 7.91
N TYR A 204 21.87 -2.73 7.13
CA TYR A 204 20.78 -2.21 6.31
C TYR A 204 20.30 -3.26 5.29
N TRP A 205 21.21 -3.92 4.56
CA TRP A 205 20.82 -4.95 3.60
C TRP A 205 20.15 -6.17 4.23
N LEU A 206 20.51 -6.52 5.46
CA LEU A 206 19.80 -7.55 6.23
C LEU A 206 18.37 -7.12 6.57
N VAL A 207 18.16 -5.85 6.94
CA VAL A 207 16.81 -5.29 7.16
C VAL A 207 16.00 -5.29 5.86
N VAL A 208 16.61 -4.91 4.73
CA VAL A 208 15.95 -4.95 3.41
C VAL A 208 15.60 -6.39 3.01
N GLY A 209 16.52 -7.33 3.19
CA GLY A 209 16.29 -8.75 2.92
C GLY A 209 15.14 -9.31 3.79
N LEU A 210 15.14 -8.99 5.08
CA LEU A 210 14.06 -9.36 5.99
C LEU A 210 12.71 -8.75 5.56
N GLY A 211 12.70 -7.45 5.19
CA GLY A 211 11.50 -6.78 4.65
C GLY A 211 11.03 -7.40 3.35
N GLY A 212 11.93 -7.84 2.47
CA GLY A 212 11.61 -8.58 1.25
C GLY A 212 10.93 -9.93 1.53
N VAL A 213 11.47 -10.73 2.45
CA VAL A 213 10.85 -12.01 2.87
C VAL A 213 9.50 -11.77 3.54
N PHE A 214 9.40 -10.75 4.37
CA PHE A 214 8.14 -10.32 4.97
C PHE A 214 7.09 -9.94 3.92
N THR A 215 7.51 -9.24 2.87
CA THR A 215 6.63 -8.83 1.77
C THR A 215 6.22 -10.03 0.91
N LEU A 216 7.08 -11.05 0.76
CA LEU A 216 6.72 -12.32 0.08
C LEU A 216 5.59 -13.07 0.80
N ALA A 217 5.47 -12.92 2.11
CA ALA A 217 4.36 -13.50 2.88
C ALA A 217 3.03 -12.75 2.67
N ARG A 218 3.06 -11.57 2.04
CA ARG A 218 1.94 -10.65 1.84
C ARG A 218 1.69 -10.44 0.35
N PHE A 219 0.82 -11.20 -0.24
CA PHE A 219 0.38 -10.99 -1.62
C PHE A 219 -0.73 -9.93 -1.71
N SER A 220 -1.24 -9.63 -2.90
CA SER A 220 -2.28 -8.61 -3.12
C SER A 220 -3.57 -8.90 -2.35
N GLU A 221 -4.15 -7.88 -1.74
CA GLU A 221 -5.46 -7.90 -1.06
C GLU A 221 -6.62 -8.29 -2.00
N ALA A 222 -6.39 -8.24 -3.31
CA ALA A 222 -7.32 -8.74 -4.32
C ALA A 222 -7.73 -10.21 -4.07
N PHE A 223 -6.82 -11.03 -3.53
CA PHE A 223 -7.10 -12.44 -3.22
C PHE A 223 -8.04 -12.61 -2.02
N LEU A 224 -8.10 -11.65 -1.08
CA LEU A 224 -9.12 -11.63 -0.01
C LEU A 224 -10.52 -11.43 -0.60
N VAL A 225 -10.65 -10.48 -1.53
CA VAL A 225 -11.89 -10.19 -2.26
C VAL A 225 -12.34 -11.41 -3.06
N LEU A 226 -11.41 -12.06 -3.78
CA LEU A 226 -11.71 -13.26 -4.56
C LEU A 226 -12.05 -14.47 -3.66
N ARG A 227 -11.46 -14.58 -2.47
CA ARG A 227 -11.81 -15.64 -1.51
C ARG A 227 -13.24 -15.50 -1.00
N ALA A 228 -13.69 -14.27 -0.77
CA ALA A 228 -15.07 -14.02 -0.37
C ALA A 228 -16.06 -14.44 -1.46
N LEU A 229 -15.74 -14.16 -2.71
CA LEU A 229 -16.55 -14.60 -3.86
C LEU A 229 -16.56 -16.13 -3.96
N ASP A 230 -15.40 -16.78 -3.78
CA ASP A 230 -15.24 -18.23 -3.87
C ASP A 230 -16.06 -19.00 -2.81
N VAL A 231 -16.19 -18.48 -1.58
CA VAL A 231 -17.06 -19.07 -0.54
C VAL A 231 -18.53 -18.73 -0.70
N GLY A 232 -18.91 -18.05 -1.77
CA GLY A 232 -20.32 -17.75 -2.10
C GLY A 232 -20.88 -16.50 -1.45
N LEU A 233 -20.05 -15.53 -1.02
CA LEU A 233 -20.55 -14.23 -0.60
C LEU A 233 -21.26 -13.53 -1.79
N PRO A 234 -22.49 -13.03 -1.64
CA PRO A 234 -23.19 -12.32 -2.71
C PRO A 234 -22.35 -11.20 -3.31
N LEU A 235 -22.35 -11.09 -4.64
CA LEU A 235 -21.50 -10.19 -5.40
C LEU A 235 -21.50 -8.74 -4.88
N GLY A 236 -22.69 -8.22 -4.57
CA GLY A 236 -22.86 -6.87 -4.03
C GLY A 236 -22.28 -6.66 -2.64
N LEU A 237 -22.03 -7.74 -1.87
CA LEU A 237 -21.49 -7.67 -0.52
C LEU A 237 -19.98 -7.95 -0.46
N VAL A 238 -19.36 -8.41 -1.56
CA VAL A 238 -17.93 -8.74 -1.54
C VAL A 238 -17.05 -7.54 -1.14
N PRO A 239 -17.31 -6.28 -1.54
CA PRO A 239 -16.51 -5.15 -1.08
C PRO A 239 -16.51 -4.93 0.45
N THR A 240 -17.46 -5.53 1.21
CA THR A 240 -17.45 -5.45 2.67
C THR A 240 -16.19 -6.05 3.32
N ILE A 241 -15.51 -6.95 2.64
CA ILE A 241 -14.23 -7.52 3.09
C ILE A 241 -13.19 -6.42 3.27
N MET A 242 -13.10 -5.50 2.30
CA MET A 242 -12.19 -4.36 2.38
C MET A 242 -12.61 -3.39 3.49
N ILE A 243 -13.92 -3.24 3.73
CA ILE A 243 -14.43 -2.43 4.84
C ILE A 243 -13.95 -2.99 6.17
N VAL A 244 -14.16 -4.29 6.42
CA VAL A 244 -13.75 -4.93 7.68
C VAL A 244 -12.24 -4.83 7.88
N MET A 245 -11.46 -5.14 6.84
CA MET A 245 -10.01 -5.04 6.89
C MET A 245 -9.55 -3.61 7.24
N ASN A 246 -10.07 -2.59 6.56
CA ASN A 246 -9.71 -1.19 6.78
C ASN A 246 -10.17 -0.65 8.12
N VAL A 247 -11.35 -1.05 8.62
CA VAL A 247 -11.85 -0.67 9.95
C VAL A 247 -10.94 -1.22 11.04
N VAL A 248 -10.60 -2.51 10.96
CA VAL A 248 -9.69 -3.12 11.94
C VAL A 248 -8.30 -2.46 11.85
N TYR A 249 -7.78 -2.24 10.64
CA TYR A 249 -6.52 -1.52 10.46
C TYR A 249 -6.56 -0.14 11.12
N ALA A 250 -7.57 0.68 10.84
CA ALA A 250 -7.69 2.03 11.39
C ALA A 250 -7.85 2.05 12.91
N ALA A 251 -8.63 1.12 13.46
CA ALA A 251 -8.87 1.02 14.90
C ALA A 251 -7.60 0.63 15.69
N PHE A 252 -6.75 -0.22 15.11
CA PHE A 252 -5.57 -0.75 15.80
C PHE A 252 -4.26 -0.07 15.40
N ALA A 253 -4.20 0.75 14.35
CA ALA A 253 -2.98 1.42 13.90
C ALA A 253 -2.39 2.33 14.98
N TYR A 254 -3.21 3.16 15.65
CA TYR A 254 -2.74 4.02 16.74
C TYR A 254 -2.31 3.23 17.99
N PRO A 255 -3.11 2.30 18.55
CA PRO A 255 -2.69 1.46 19.67
C PRO A 255 -1.41 0.68 19.37
N ALA A 256 -1.28 0.11 18.16
CA ALA A 256 -0.07 -0.61 17.76
C ALA A 256 1.16 0.30 17.72
N GLY A 257 1.01 1.55 17.25
CA GLY A 257 2.07 2.56 17.29
C GLY A 257 2.55 2.86 18.70
N VAL A 258 1.62 3.07 19.66
CA VAL A 258 1.95 3.31 21.07
C VAL A 258 2.68 2.11 21.69
N VAL A 259 2.26 0.89 21.35
CA VAL A 259 2.92 -0.34 21.81
C VAL A 259 4.32 -0.47 21.18
N ALA A 260 4.48 -0.07 19.92
CA ALA A 260 5.76 -0.10 19.21
C ALA A 260 6.83 0.81 19.83
N ASP A 261 6.43 1.85 20.56
CA ASP A 261 7.36 2.73 21.28
C ASP A 261 7.83 2.13 22.63
N ARG A 262 7.11 1.11 23.15
CA ARG A 262 7.38 0.50 24.47
C ARG A 262 7.98 -0.91 24.39
N ILE A 263 7.80 -1.61 23.30
CA ILE A 263 8.22 -3.00 23.09
C ILE A 263 9.29 -3.06 22.00
N HIS A 264 10.21 -4.01 22.13
CA HIS A 264 11.22 -4.26 21.11
C HIS A 264 10.57 -4.52 19.75
N GLN A 265 10.95 -3.74 18.74
CA GLN A 265 10.42 -3.77 17.37
C GLN A 265 10.37 -5.21 16.81
N ARG A 266 11.39 -6.03 17.12
CA ARG A 266 11.48 -7.41 16.70
C ARG A 266 10.34 -8.27 17.28
N ALA A 267 10.04 -8.14 18.57
CA ALA A 267 8.97 -8.89 19.20
C ALA A 267 7.62 -8.56 18.55
N LEU A 268 7.41 -7.27 18.27
CA LEU A 268 6.17 -6.81 17.65
C LEU A 268 6.04 -7.29 16.20
N LEU A 269 7.14 -7.37 15.44
CA LEU A 269 7.13 -7.96 14.09
C LEU A 269 6.81 -9.46 14.13
N VAL A 270 7.35 -10.21 15.10
CA VAL A 270 7.01 -11.63 15.29
C VAL A 270 5.54 -11.81 15.62
N VAL A 271 4.99 -10.95 16.50
CA VAL A 271 3.55 -10.94 16.79
C VAL A 271 2.74 -10.65 15.53
N GLY A 272 3.14 -9.64 14.76
CA GLY A 272 2.49 -9.30 13.51
C GLY A 272 2.50 -10.44 12.49
N LEU A 273 3.62 -11.17 12.36
CA LEU A 273 3.70 -12.37 11.52
C LEU A 273 2.83 -13.51 12.07
N GLY A 274 2.77 -13.67 13.38
CA GLY A 274 1.85 -14.63 14.02
C GLY A 274 0.38 -14.36 13.68
N VAL A 275 -0.01 -13.08 13.69
CA VAL A 275 -1.35 -12.65 13.29
C VAL A 275 -1.60 -12.92 11.80
N LEU A 276 -0.60 -12.68 10.92
CA LEU A 276 -0.70 -13.01 9.50
C LEU A 276 -0.86 -14.51 9.27
N ILE A 277 -0.06 -15.33 9.95
CA ILE A 277 -0.18 -16.79 9.90
C ILE A 277 -1.59 -17.22 10.32
N ALA A 278 -2.13 -16.66 11.41
CA ALA A 278 -3.49 -16.94 11.85
C ALA A 278 -4.54 -16.54 10.80
N ALA A 279 -4.37 -15.35 10.18
CA ALA A 279 -5.24 -14.90 9.10
C ALA A 279 -5.23 -15.89 7.92
N ASP A 280 -4.05 -16.24 7.44
CA ASP A 280 -3.88 -17.13 6.30
C ASP A 280 -4.37 -18.55 6.59
N VAL A 281 -4.16 -19.08 7.80
CA VAL A 281 -4.71 -20.39 8.22
C VAL A 281 -6.24 -20.35 8.22
N VAL A 282 -6.86 -19.30 8.79
CA VAL A 282 -8.32 -19.14 8.76
C VAL A 282 -8.83 -19.07 7.31
N LEU A 283 -8.16 -18.32 6.42
CA LEU A 283 -8.53 -18.19 5.02
C LEU A 283 -8.31 -19.50 4.24
N THR A 284 -7.30 -20.31 4.60
CA THR A 284 -7.04 -21.62 4.03
C THR A 284 -8.22 -22.58 4.25
N VAL A 285 -8.74 -22.59 5.48
CA VAL A 285 -9.84 -23.49 5.88
C VAL A 285 -11.23 -22.87 5.76
N ALA A 286 -11.33 -21.63 5.24
CA ALA A 286 -12.59 -20.92 5.18
C ALA A 286 -13.59 -21.64 4.26
N THR A 287 -14.71 -22.06 4.83
CA THR A 287 -15.84 -22.65 4.12
C THR A 287 -17.08 -21.76 4.16
N SER A 288 -17.00 -20.62 4.85
CA SER A 288 -18.12 -19.68 5.01
C SER A 288 -17.62 -18.24 4.95
N SER A 289 -18.52 -17.33 4.62
CA SER A 289 -18.25 -15.89 4.61
C SER A 289 -17.77 -15.38 5.97
N ALA A 290 -18.28 -15.93 7.07
CA ALA A 290 -17.87 -15.53 8.43
C ALA A 290 -16.39 -15.77 8.67
N LEU A 291 -15.84 -16.88 8.23
CA LEU A 291 -14.40 -17.18 8.33
C LEU A 291 -13.57 -16.23 7.47
N VAL A 292 -14.05 -15.86 6.28
CA VAL A 292 -13.37 -14.88 5.43
C VAL A 292 -13.36 -13.49 6.08
N PHE A 293 -14.44 -13.06 6.73
CA PHE A 293 -14.47 -11.82 7.51
C PHE A 293 -13.47 -11.84 8.68
N ILE A 294 -13.37 -12.97 9.40
CA ILE A 294 -12.37 -13.12 10.48
C ILE A 294 -10.96 -13.02 9.90
N GLY A 295 -10.67 -13.73 8.79
CA GLY A 295 -9.39 -13.68 8.12
C GLY A 295 -9.03 -12.27 7.65
N ALA A 296 -9.97 -11.55 7.04
CA ALA A 296 -9.78 -10.16 6.62
C ALA A 296 -9.54 -9.21 7.81
N GLY A 297 -10.24 -9.40 8.92
CA GLY A 297 -10.01 -8.65 10.16
C GLY A 297 -8.61 -8.90 10.73
N LEU A 298 -8.17 -10.15 10.78
CA LEU A 298 -6.80 -10.51 11.20
C LEU A 298 -5.75 -9.95 10.23
N TRP A 299 -6.02 -9.92 8.93
CA TRP A 299 -5.15 -9.29 7.95
C TRP A 299 -5.00 -7.78 8.21
N GLY A 300 -6.11 -7.07 8.47
CA GLY A 300 -6.09 -5.66 8.86
C GLY A 300 -5.31 -5.41 10.16
N LEU A 301 -5.46 -6.29 11.17
CA LEU A 301 -4.72 -6.22 12.42
C LEU A 301 -3.20 -6.43 12.19
N HIS A 302 -2.82 -7.41 11.35
CA HIS A 302 -1.44 -7.61 10.94
C HIS A 302 -0.85 -6.32 10.32
N MET A 303 -1.58 -5.70 9.40
CA MET A 303 -1.15 -4.44 8.77
C MET A 303 -0.96 -3.32 9.79
N ALA A 304 -1.88 -3.17 10.74
CA ALA A 304 -1.80 -2.18 11.81
C ALA A 304 -0.54 -2.33 12.66
N ILE A 305 -0.17 -3.57 12.99
CA ILE A 305 1.01 -3.86 13.80
C ILE A 305 2.32 -3.64 13.04
N THR A 306 2.36 -3.92 11.71
CA THR A 306 3.64 -4.10 11.00
C THR A 306 4.04 -2.96 10.07
N GLN A 307 3.09 -2.21 9.50
CA GLN A 307 3.40 -1.22 8.46
C GLN A 307 4.35 -0.10 8.92
N GLY A 308 4.16 0.43 10.13
CA GLY A 308 5.03 1.48 10.69
C GLY A 308 6.41 0.96 11.11
N LEU A 309 6.48 -0.29 11.56
CA LEU A 309 7.71 -0.89 12.11
C LEU A 309 8.79 -1.13 11.06
N LEU A 310 8.42 -1.63 9.89
CA LEU A 310 9.38 -1.85 8.80
C LEU A 310 10.02 -0.53 8.35
N SER A 311 9.22 0.53 8.25
CA SER A 311 9.74 1.87 7.92
C SER A 311 10.69 2.39 8.99
N LYS A 312 10.39 2.17 10.28
CA LYS A 312 11.26 2.55 11.39
C LYS A 312 12.59 1.78 11.34
N LEU A 313 12.56 0.46 11.12
CA LEU A 313 13.79 -0.35 10.99
C LEU A 313 14.69 0.12 9.85
N VAL A 314 14.12 0.51 8.71
CA VAL A 314 14.87 1.07 7.58
C VAL A 314 15.49 2.41 7.95
N ALA A 315 14.74 3.28 8.64
CA ALA A 315 15.24 4.58 9.09
C ALA A 315 16.40 4.43 10.10
N ASP A 316 16.28 3.49 11.05
CA ASP A 316 17.27 3.24 12.10
C ASP A 316 18.53 2.54 11.57
N ALA A 317 18.43 1.83 10.43
CA ALA A 317 19.56 1.12 9.83
C ALA A 317 20.36 1.97 8.82
N ALA A 318 19.84 3.14 8.43
CA ALA A 318 20.40 3.99 7.40
C ALA A 318 21.01 5.28 8.00
N PRO A 319 22.19 5.72 7.54
CA PRO A 319 22.72 7.05 7.87
C PRO A 319 21.75 8.15 7.44
N ASP A 320 21.67 9.23 8.22
CA ASP A 320 20.75 10.36 7.96
C ASP A 320 20.88 10.93 6.54
N GLU A 321 22.10 11.01 6.04
CA GLU A 321 22.43 11.53 4.71
C GLU A 321 21.95 10.61 3.57
N LEU A 322 21.77 9.31 3.83
CA LEU A 322 21.38 8.29 2.86
C LEU A 322 19.97 7.76 3.06
N ARG A 323 19.19 8.32 3.98
CA ARG A 323 17.81 7.85 4.27
C ARG A 323 16.92 7.79 3.03
N GLY A 324 17.00 8.79 2.15
CA GLY A 324 16.24 8.80 0.90
C GLY A 324 16.59 7.62 0.00
N THR A 325 17.90 7.34 -0.18
CA THR A 325 18.39 6.19 -0.93
C THR A 325 17.96 4.87 -0.28
N ALA A 326 18.04 4.78 1.05
CA ALA A 326 17.63 3.61 1.81
C ALA A 326 16.14 3.29 1.62
N PHE A 327 15.26 4.26 1.82
CA PHE A 327 13.83 4.07 1.56
C PHE A 327 13.54 3.73 0.09
N GLY A 328 14.29 4.32 -0.84
CA GLY A 328 14.19 4.01 -2.26
C GLY A 328 14.52 2.55 -2.55
N MET A 329 15.66 2.06 -2.08
CA MET A 329 16.07 0.66 -2.27
C MET A 329 15.13 -0.33 -1.56
N PHE A 330 14.68 0.00 -0.34
CA PHE A 330 13.68 -0.79 0.37
C PHE A 330 12.37 -0.91 -0.41
N ASN A 331 11.86 0.20 -0.94
CA ASN A 331 10.62 0.20 -1.73
C ASN A 331 10.79 -0.60 -3.04
N LEU A 332 11.95 -0.52 -3.68
CA LEU A 332 12.26 -1.29 -4.89
C LEU A 332 12.24 -2.80 -4.61
N VAL A 333 12.92 -3.24 -3.55
CA VAL A 333 12.97 -4.66 -3.16
C VAL A 333 11.59 -5.14 -2.71
N SER A 334 10.88 -4.37 -1.89
CA SER A 334 9.53 -4.71 -1.44
C SER A 334 8.52 -4.75 -2.59
N GLY A 335 8.59 -3.80 -3.54
CA GLY A 335 7.74 -3.81 -4.73
C GLY A 335 7.99 -5.05 -5.60
N GLY A 336 9.26 -5.41 -5.82
CA GLY A 336 9.62 -6.64 -6.53
C GLY A 336 9.16 -7.91 -5.81
N ALA A 337 9.32 -7.96 -4.49
CA ALA A 337 8.84 -9.07 -3.67
C ALA A 337 7.31 -9.21 -3.72
N LEU A 338 6.57 -8.10 -3.68
CA LEU A 338 5.11 -8.10 -3.78
C LEU A 338 4.61 -8.57 -5.15
N LEU A 339 5.31 -8.20 -6.23
CA LEU A 339 5.05 -8.73 -7.56
C LEU A 339 5.19 -10.25 -7.58
N VAL A 340 6.34 -10.75 -7.11
CA VAL A 340 6.62 -12.20 -7.07
C VAL A 340 5.59 -12.92 -6.21
N ALA A 341 5.25 -12.39 -5.02
CA ALA A 341 4.25 -12.95 -4.14
C ALA A 341 2.87 -13.05 -4.81
N SER A 342 2.43 -11.99 -5.50
CA SER A 342 1.12 -11.95 -6.15
C SER A 342 1.05 -12.89 -7.36
N VAL A 343 2.13 -13.04 -8.12
CA VAL A 343 2.22 -14.01 -9.22
C VAL A 343 2.18 -15.45 -8.69
N ILE A 344 2.95 -15.74 -7.63
CA ILE A 344 2.93 -17.06 -6.97
C ILE A 344 1.52 -17.36 -6.43
N ALA A 345 0.88 -16.40 -5.76
CA ALA A 345 -0.47 -16.53 -5.23
C ALA A 345 -1.48 -16.88 -6.33
N GLY A 346 -1.46 -16.16 -7.45
CA GLY A 346 -2.32 -16.44 -8.60
C GLY A 346 -2.04 -17.80 -9.24
N GLY A 347 -0.77 -18.20 -9.34
CA GLY A 347 -0.35 -19.51 -9.84
C GLY A 347 -0.84 -20.65 -8.96
N LEU A 348 -0.64 -20.54 -7.65
CA LEU A 348 -1.11 -21.55 -6.68
C LEU A 348 -2.63 -21.66 -6.66
N TRP A 349 -3.32 -20.51 -6.74
CA TRP A 349 -4.79 -20.53 -6.83
C TRP A 349 -5.28 -21.27 -8.08
N SER A 350 -4.69 -20.98 -9.23
CA SER A 350 -5.10 -21.61 -10.49
C SER A 350 -4.78 -23.11 -10.55
N ALA A 351 -3.67 -23.54 -9.93
CA ALA A 351 -3.22 -24.95 -9.98
C ALA A 351 -3.81 -25.81 -8.86
N PHE A 352 -3.97 -25.28 -7.65
CA PHE A 352 -4.28 -26.05 -6.45
C PHE A 352 -5.45 -25.45 -5.63
N GLY A 353 -6.04 -24.34 -6.12
CA GLY A 353 -7.15 -23.68 -5.46
C GLY A 353 -6.75 -22.67 -4.38
N PRO A 354 -7.74 -21.98 -3.80
CA PRO A 354 -7.52 -20.87 -2.86
C PRO A 354 -6.79 -21.29 -1.58
N SER A 355 -7.06 -22.49 -1.07
CA SER A 355 -6.41 -23.02 0.14
C SER A 355 -4.89 -23.10 -0.01
N ALA A 356 -4.38 -23.44 -1.19
CA ALA A 356 -2.94 -23.50 -1.46
C ALA A 356 -2.31 -22.09 -1.43
N THR A 357 -3.01 -21.08 -1.92
CA THR A 357 -2.54 -19.69 -1.91
C THR A 357 -2.33 -19.17 -0.49
N PHE A 358 -3.35 -19.28 0.35
CA PHE A 358 -3.27 -18.81 1.73
C PHE A 358 -2.36 -19.71 2.59
N GLY A 359 -2.36 -21.04 2.35
CA GLY A 359 -1.44 -21.95 3.01
C GLY A 359 0.04 -21.64 2.70
N ALA A 360 0.35 -21.26 1.47
CA ALA A 360 1.70 -20.80 1.10
C ALA A 360 2.05 -19.46 1.76
N GLY A 361 1.10 -18.52 1.85
CA GLY A 361 1.26 -17.26 2.60
C GLY A 361 1.64 -17.52 4.06
N ALA A 362 0.88 -18.40 4.74
CA ALA A 362 1.21 -18.84 6.11
C ALA A 362 2.61 -19.44 6.21
N GLY A 363 3.00 -20.27 5.22
CA GLY A 363 4.34 -20.87 5.14
C GLY A 363 5.45 -19.82 5.02
N PHE A 364 5.32 -18.87 4.10
CA PHE A 364 6.28 -17.77 3.95
C PHE A 364 6.34 -16.90 5.21
N ALA A 365 5.20 -16.59 5.84
CA ALA A 365 5.15 -15.84 7.09
C ALA A 365 5.84 -16.61 8.23
N ALA A 366 5.68 -17.93 8.32
CA ALA A 366 6.37 -18.77 9.30
C ALA A 366 7.88 -18.77 9.08
N VAL A 367 8.35 -18.90 7.83
CA VAL A 367 9.79 -18.80 7.48
C VAL A 367 10.34 -17.42 7.88
N ALA A 368 9.61 -16.34 7.58
CA ALA A 368 10.00 -14.99 7.98
C ALA A 368 10.07 -14.83 9.52
N ALA A 369 9.09 -15.39 10.25
CA ALA A 369 9.07 -15.35 11.72
C ALA A 369 10.24 -16.13 12.34
N VAL A 370 10.53 -17.33 11.84
CA VAL A 370 11.67 -18.14 12.27
C VAL A 370 12.99 -17.42 11.96
N GLY A 371 13.15 -16.88 10.75
CA GLY A 371 14.31 -16.10 10.37
C GLY A 371 14.53 -14.90 11.30
N LEU A 372 13.44 -14.20 11.66
CA LEU A 372 13.48 -13.08 12.59
C LEU A 372 13.83 -13.52 14.03
N LEU A 373 13.38 -14.69 14.46
CA LEU A 373 13.71 -15.26 15.78
C LEU A 373 15.17 -15.72 15.86
N LEU A 374 15.72 -16.27 14.80
CA LEU A 374 17.12 -16.72 14.73
C LEU A 374 18.10 -15.56 14.54
N TYR A 375 17.65 -14.47 13.93
CA TYR A 375 18.49 -13.28 13.75
C TYR A 375 18.79 -12.63 15.10
N ARG A 376 20.03 -12.72 15.57
CA ARG A 376 20.56 -12.02 16.77
C ARG A 376 21.33 -10.80 16.28
N PRO A 377 20.81 -9.57 16.40
CA PRO A 377 21.63 -8.39 16.17
C PRO A 377 22.76 -8.38 17.20
N ARG A 378 24.03 -8.24 16.76
CA ARG A 378 25.13 -7.93 17.68
C ARG A 378 24.81 -6.59 18.36
N PRO A 379 25.11 -6.42 19.66
CA PRO A 379 24.97 -5.14 20.33
C PRO A 379 25.73 -4.08 19.53
N TRP A 380 25.20 -2.89 19.47
CA TRP A 380 25.85 -1.77 18.79
C TRP A 380 27.09 -1.38 19.58
N ASP A 381 28.29 -1.42 18.93
CA ASP A 381 29.58 -1.06 19.56
C ASP A 381 29.69 0.44 19.90
N GLY A 382 28.62 1.23 19.80
CA GLY A 382 28.56 2.68 20.06
C GLY A 382 28.15 3.09 21.48
N GLU A 383 27.84 2.16 22.39
CA GLU A 383 27.51 2.51 23.79
C GLU A 383 28.74 2.57 24.74
N HIS A 384 29.95 2.34 24.22
CA HIS A 384 31.16 2.36 25.08
C HIS A 384 31.86 3.71 25.18
N ASP A 385 31.50 4.74 24.39
CA ASP A 385 32.17 6.05 24.45
C ASP A 385 31.42 7.15 25.25
N ALA A 386 30.33 6.81 25.93
CA ALA A 386 29.58 7.79 26.74
C ALA A 386 29.87 7.72 28.25
N ASN A 387 30.83 6.88 28.72
CA ASN A 387 31.17 6.75 30.13
C ASN A 387 32.70 6.79 30.40
N THR A 388 33.45 7.60 29.66
CA THR A 388 34.82 8.00 30.11
C THR A 388 34.94 9.49 30.18
#